data_b668f23158c6fc554110c51c492a659a
#
_entry.id   b668f23158c6fc554110c51c492a659a
#
_cell.length_a   1.000
_cell.length_b   1.000
_cell.length_c   1.000
_cell.angle_alpha   90.00
_cell.angle_beta   90.00
_cell.angle_gamma   90.00
#
_symmetry.space_group_name_H-M   'P 1'
#
loop_
_entity.id
_entity.type
_entity.pdbx_description
1 polymer ?
#
loop_
_entity_poly.entity_id
_entity_poly.type
_entity_poly.pdbx_seq_one_letter_code
_entity_poly.pdbx_strand_id
1 'polypeptide(L)'
;MPQPFYKNESGSLFNMDALQFLKSIDNESVDLVFADPPYNIKKAEWDTFQSQKQYVDWSISWIQEAQRILKSHGSLYVCGFSEILADIKWTASYLFKGCKWLVWHYRNKANLGNDWGRSHESILHFRKSKEFIFNIDEVRVPYNLHTLKYPIRPQAETSQYNNGNGKEYIWEPNPLGAKPKDVLEIPTISNSSWEKTSHTTQKPVELIKKIVLASSNERHLIVDPFGGSGTTYAVAQAFNRKWLGSENSKEYCQIIKERLSNSEIISRIASGKDEVEAAQRRQKLRS
;
A
#
# COMPACT_ATOMS: atom_id res chain seq x y z
N MET A 1 21.19 -13.99 -6.69
CA MET A 1 20.80 -12.66 -7.24
C MET A 1 21.99 -12.01 -7.95
N PRO A 2 21.77 -11.22 -9.03
CA PRO A 2 22.83 -10.45 -9.67
C PRO A 2 23.38 -9.38 -8.73
N GLN A 3 24.39 -8.61 -9.20
CA GLN A 3 24.92 -7.48 -8.45
C GLN A 3 23.83 -6.39 -8.35
N PRO A 4 23.57 -5.83 -7.15
CA PRO A 4 22.59 -4.78 -6.99
C PRO A 4 23.04 -3.47 -7.65
N PHE A 5 22.08 -2.74 -8.22
CA PHE A 5 22.30 -1.38 -8.73
C PHE A 5 22.63 -0.39 -7.59
N TYR A 6 21.95 -0.56 -6.45
CA TYR A 6 22.20 0.20 -5.23
C TYR A 6 21.98 -0.70 -4.01
N LYS A 7 22.81 -0.49 -2.99
CA LYS A 7 22.71 -1.22 -1.72
C LYS A 7 23.06 -0.28 -0.57
N ASN A 8 22.32 -0.41 0.53
CA ASN A 8 22.65 0.19 1.82
C ASN A 8 22.37 -0.81 2.96
N GLU A 9 22.47 -0.36 4.20
CA GLU A 9 22.23 -1.22 5.38
C GLU A 9 20.81 -1.78 5.46
N SER A 10 19.82 -1.06 4.90
CA SER A 10 18.41 -1.43 4.97
C SER A 10 17.98 -2.35 3.83
N GLY A 11 18.63 -2.29 2.65
CA GLY A 11 18.19 -3.12 1.54
C GLY A 11 19.00 -2.99 0.24
N SER A 12 18.46 -3.57 -0.82
CA SER A 12 19.11 -3.63 -2.14
C SER A 12 18.11 -3.42 -3.27
N LEU A 13 18.51 -2.62 -4.27
CA LEU A 13 17.77 -2.35 -5.50
C LEU A 13 18.46 -3.05 -6.67
N PHE A 14 17.69 -3.69 -7.53
CA PHE A 14 18.17 -4.37 -8.73
C PHE A 14 17.56 -3.72 -9.98
N ASN A 15 18.38 -3.44 -10.99
CA ASN A 15 17.88 -3.01 -12.29
C ASN A 15 17.57 -4.26 -13.13
N MET A 16 16.35 -4.75 -13.04
CA MET A 16 15.90 -5.96 -13.71
C MET A 16 14.36 -6.07 -13.76
N ASP A 17 13.89 -6.98 -14.61
CA ASP A 17 12.48 -7.31 -14.72
C ASP A 17 11.90 -7.88 -13.42
N ALA A 18 10.67 -7.47 -13.10
CA ALA A 18 9.98 -7.82 -11.85
C ALA A 18 9.81 -9.34 -11.65
N LEU A 19 9.44 -10.07 -12.70
CA LEU A 19 9.24 -11.52 -12.61
C LEU A 19 10.56 -12.26 -12.40
N GLN A 20 11.61 -11.84 -13.11
CA GLN A 20 12.96 -12.41 -12.92
C GLN A 20 13.49 -12.11 -11.52
N PHE A 21 13.26 -10.90 -11.02
CA PHE A 21 13.61 -10.51 -9.67
C PHE A 21 12.90 -11.38 -8.62
N LEU A 22 11.58 -11.51 -8.69
CA LEU A 22 10.82 -12.33 -7.76
C LEU A 22 11.27 -13.80 -7.76
N LYS A 23 11.57 -14.38 -8.94
CA LYS A 23 12.11 -15.75 -9.08
C LYS A 23 13.45 -15.94 -8.37
N SER A 24 14.25 -14.88 -8.19
CA SER A 24 15.55 -14.94 -7.54
C SER A 24 15.48 -14.90 -6.01
N ILE A 25 14.31 -14.69 -5.42
CA ILE A 25 14.07 -14.60 -3.98
C ILE A 25 13.68 -16.00 -3.44
N ASP A 26 14.18 -16.34 -2.27
CA ASP A 26 13.90 -17.61 -1.61
C ASP A 26 12.42 -17.76 -1.21
N ASN A 27 11.93 -19.00 -1.19
CA ASN A 27 10.60 -19.31 -0.72
C ASN A 27 10.40 -18.84 0.73
N GLU A 28 9.19 -18.35 1.06
CA GLU A 28 8.76 -18.05 2.43
C GLU A 28 9.75 -17.19 3.23
N SER A 29 10.40 -16.23 2.55
CA SER A 29 11.40 -15.35 3.13
C SER A 29 10.91 -13.91 3.38
N VAL A 30 9.79 -13.51 2.77
CA VAL A 30 9.28 -12.14 2.70
C VAL A 30 8.05 -11.97 3.59
N ASP A 31 7.99 -10.86 4.32
CA ASP A 31 6.87 -10.57 5.23
C ASP A 31 5.77 -9.76 4.53
N LEU A 32 6.13 -8.86 3.61
CA LEU A 32 5.19 -8.02 2.88
C LEU A 32 5.66 -7.81 1.44
N VAL A 33 4.76 -8.02 0.47
CA VAL A 33 4.96 -7.56 -0.91
C VAL A 33 3.99 -6.43 -1.18
N PHE A 34 4.52 -5.29 -1.65
CA PHE A 34 3.73 -4.20 -2.22
C PHE A 34 4.02 -4.13 -3.71
N ALA A 35 3.00 -3.99 -4.53
CA ALA A 35 3.12 -3.96 -5.98
C ALA A 35 2.24 -2.86 -6.59
N ASP A 36 2.87 -1.95 -7.34
CA ASP A 36 2.21 -0.94 -8.16
C ASP A 36 2.59 -1.19 -9.64
N PRO A 37 2.06 -2.28 -10.26
CA PRO A 37 2.45 -2.70 -11.60
C PRO A 37 1.94 -1.71 -12.66
N PRO A 38 2.36 -1.84 -13.93
CA PRO A 38 1.67 -1.21 -15.06
C PRO A 38 0.17 -1.49 -15.02
N TYR A 39 -0.68 -0.53 -15.45
CA TYR A 39 -2.14 -0.65 -15.41
C TYR A 39 -2.79 -0.98 -16.76
N ASN A 40 -1.98 -1.17 -17.80
CA ASN A 40 -2.45 -1.37 -19.18
C ASN A 40 -3.30 -0.22 -19.71
N ILE A 41 -2.95 1.00 -19.37
CA ILE A 41 -3.65 2.24 -19.78
C ILE A 41 -2.90 3.03 -20.86
N LYS A 42 -1.88 2.41 -21.45
CA LYS A 42 -1.08 2.94 -22.57
C LYS A 42 -0.41 4.28 -22.27
N LYS A 43 0.02 4.50 -21.03
CA LYS A 43 0.76 5.71 -20.66
C LYS A 43 2.19 5.71 -21.18
N ALA A 44 2.78 4.54 -21.40
CA ALA A 44 4.12 4.34 -21.90
C ALA A 44 4.23 2.94 -22.53
N GLU A 45 5.34 2.64 -23.20
CA GLU A 45 5.57 1.30 -23.79
C GLU A 45 5.46 0.18 -22.74
N TRP A 46 6.04 0.41 -21.56
CA TRP A 46 5.97 -0.54 -20.44
C TRP A 46 4.56 -0.74 -19.85
N ASP A 47 3.59 0.14 -20.19
CA ASP A 47 2.20 0.11 -19.75
C ASP A 47 1.26 -0.30 -20.90
N THR A 48 1.75 -1.06 -21.88
CA THR A 48 0.99 -1.43 -23.07
C THR A 48 1.01 -2.94 -23.28
N PHE A 49 -0.17 -3.56 -23.20
CA PHE A 49 -0.39 -4.97 -23.49
C PHE A 49 -1.36 -5.12 -24.68
N GLN A 50 -1.24 -6.19 -25.44
CA GLN A 50 -2.06 -6.44 -26.64
C GLN A 50 -3.54 -6.69 -26.31
N SER A 51 -3.81 -7.28 -25.12
CA SER A 51 -5.16 -7.58 -24.67
C SER A 51 -5.24 -7.60 -23.14
N GLN A 52 -6.45 -7.44 -22.61
CA GLN A 52 -6.74 -7.61 -21.17
C GLN A 52 -6.34 -9.01 -20.69
N LYS A 53 -6.59 -10.04 -21.49
CA LYS A 53 -6.21 -11.41 -21.15
C LYS A 53 -4.69 -11.54 -20.98
N GLN A 54 -3.90 -11.01 -21.90
CA GLN A 54 -2.45 -11.02 -21.81
C GLN A 54 -1.95 -10.30 -20.56
N TYR A 55 -2.55 -9.17 -20.22
CA TYR A 55 -2.24 -8.44 -18.99
C TYR A 55 -2.54 -9.26 -17.74
N VAL A 56 -3.70 -9.91 -17.70
CA VAL A 56 -4.08 -10.77 -16.56
C VAL A 56 -3.13 -11.96 -16.44
N ASP A 57 -2.83 -12.66 -17.54
CA ASP A 57 -1.91 -13.81 -17.56
C ASP A 57 -0.50 -13.40 -17.06
N TRP A 58 0.00 -12.25 -17.53
CA TRP A 58 1.26 -11.69 -17.05
C TRP A 58 1.18 -11.35 -15.55
N SER A 59 0.07 -10.73 -15.11
CA SER A 59 -0.13 -10.38 -13.71
C SER A 59 -0.13 -11.61 -12.82
N ILE A 60 -0.81 -12.68 -13.22
CA ILE A 60 -0.84 -13.93 -12.46
C ILE A 60 0.56 -14.56 -12.35
N SER A 61 1.39 -14.46 -13.37
CA SER A 61 2.74 -15.02 -13.33
C SER A 61 3.61 -14.42 -12.21
N TRP A 62 3.60 -13.10 -12.03
CA TRP A 62 4.36 -12.48 -10.95
C TRP A 62 3.64 -12.57 -9.58
N ILE A 63 2.29 -12.63 -9.55
CA ILE A 63 1.52 -12.83 -8.32
C ILE A 63 1.79 -14.23 -7.73
N GLN A 64 1.94 -15.26 -8.56
CA GLN A 64 2.33 -16.60 -8.12
C GLN A 64 3.70 -16.59 -7.45
N GLU A 65 4.67 -15.88 -8.04
CA GLU A 65 6.00 -15.74 -7.43
C GLU A 65 5.93 -14.91 -6.12
N ALA A 66 5.14 -13.83 -6.11
CA ALA A 66 4.93 -13.05 -4.88
C ALA A 66 4.31 -13.92 -3.76
N GLN A 67 3.35 -14.78 -4.08
CA GLN A 67 2.76 -15.73 -3.14
C GLN A 67 3.80 -16.76 -2.66
N ARG A 68 4.66 -17.29 -3.55
CA ARG A 68 5.70 -18.26 -3.22
C ARG A 68 6.70 -17.71 -2.19
N ILE A 69 7.16 -16.47 -2.39
CA ILE A 69 8.16 -15.85 -1.51
C ILE A 69 7.61 -15.36 -0.18
N LEU A 70 6.30 -15.11 -0.07
CA LEU A 70 5.67 -14.69 1.17
C LEU A 70 5.74 -15.78 2.25
N LYS A 71 6.07 -15.40 3.47
CA LYS A 71 5.89 -16.22 4.69
C LYS A 71 4.40 -16.52 4.91
N SER A 72 4.08 -17.49 5.76
CA SER A 72 2.68 -17.87 6.07
C SER A 72 1.83 -16.69 6.57
N HIS A 73 2.39 -15.80 7.37
CA HIS A 73 1.73 -14.60 7.89
C HIS A 73 1.77 -13.38 6.95
N GLY A 74 2.40 -13.54 5.79
CA GLY A 74 2.67 -12.44 4.87
C GLY A 74 1.45 -11.99 4.05
N SER A 75 1.52 -10.78 3.55
CA SER A 75 0.50 -10.12 2.74
C SER A 75 1.07 -9.60 1.43
N LEU A 76 0.23 -9.60 0.38
CA LEU A 76 0.49 -8.93 -0.89
C LEU A 76 -0.53 -7.81 -1.09
N TYR A 77 -0.05 -6.61 -1.38
CA TYR A 77 -0.89 -5.49 -1.82
C TYR A 77 -0.63 -5.22 -3.29
N VAL A 78 -1.71 -5.11 -4.08
CA VAL A 78 -1.65 -4.84 -5.53
C VAL A 78 -2.49 -3.62 -5.85
N CYS A 79 -1.86 -2.57 -6.36
CA CYS A 79 -2.54 -1.35 -6.82
C CYS A 79 -3.06 -1.52 -8.25
N GLY A 80 -4.14 -0.82 -8.59
CA GLY A 80 -4.69 -0.78 -9.94
C GLY A 80 -6.05 -0.10 -10.02
N PHE A 81 -6.59 -0.06 -11.23
CA PHE A 81 -7.98 0.36 -11.42
C PHE A 81 -8.93 -0.81 -11.18
N SER A 82 -10.14 -0.50 -10.70
CA SER A 82 -11.15 -1.49 -10.33
C SER A 82 -11.46 -2.48 -11.45
N GLU A 83 -11.54 -2.00 -12.67
CA GLU A 83 -11.89 -2.77 -13.86
C GLU A 83 -10.87 -3.91 -14.11
N ILE A 84 -9.60 -3.61 -13.90
CA ILE A 84 -8.50 -4.55 -14.10
C ILE A 84 -8.32 -5.46 -12.89
N LEU A 85 -8.40 -4.87 -11.69
CA LEU A 85 -8.23 -5.63 -10.45
C LEU A 85 -9.35 -6.64 -10.21
N ALA A 86 -10.54 -6.46 -10.80
CA ALA A 86 -11.62 -7.44 -10.73
C ALA A 86 -11.20 -8.79 -11.34
N ASP A 87 -10.61 -8.76 -12.55
CA ASP A 87 -10.13 -9.94 -13.24
C ASP A 87 -8.95 -10.58 -12.52
N ILE A 88 -8.00 -9.76 -12.06
CA ILE A 88 -6.83 -10.23 -11.28
C ILE A 88 -7.31 -10.89 -9.99
N LYS A 89 -8.21 -10.26 -9.24
CA LYS A 89 -8.74 -10.81 -7.99
C LYS A 89 -9.42 -12.16 -8.20
N TRP A 90 -10.24 -12.28 -9.22
CA TRP A 90 -10.93 -13.54 -9.54
C TRP A 90 -9.92 -14.62 -9.89
N THR A 91 -9.01 -14.33 -10.81
CA THR A 91 -8.03 -15.30 -11.31
C THR A 91 -7.01 -15.71 -10.25
N ALA A 92 -6.57 -14.79 -9.36
CA ALA A 92 -5.63 -15.08 -8.28
C ALA A 92 -6.27 -15.66 -7.01
N SER A 93 -7.59 -15.79 -6.94
CA SER A 93 -8.31 -16.15 -5.71
C SER A 93 -7.87 -17.50 -5.10
N TYR A 94 -7.47 -18.46 -5.92
CA TYR A 94 -7.03 -19.78 -5.46
C TYR A 94 -5.63 -19.77 -4.81
N LEU A 95 -4.83 -18.74 -5.04
CA LEU A 95 -3.46 -18.62 -4.50
C LEU A 95 -3.43 -18.15 -3.05
N PHE A 96 -4.51 -17.53 -2.57
CA PHE A 96 -4.54 -16.86 -1.28
C PHE A 96 -5.72 -17.31 -0.42
N LYS A 97 -5.54 -17.26 0.90
CA LYS A 97 -6.62 -17.61 1.85
C LYS A 97 -7.70 -16.56 1.96
N GLY A 98 -7.41 -15.34 1.59
CA GLY A 98 -8.38 -14.24 1.56
C GLY A 98 -7.86 -13.01 0.85
N CYS A 99 -8.80 -12.18 0.42
CA CYS A 99 -8.52 -10.89 -0.21
C CYS A 99 -9.50 -9.84 0.32
N LYS A 100 -8.99 -8.67 0.70
CA LYS A 100 -9.80 -7.50 0.98
C LYS A 100 -9.58 -6.47 -0.10
N TRP A 101 -10.66 -5.86 -0.57
CA TRP A 101 -10.63 -4.74 -1.49
C TRP A 101 -10.53 -3.45 -0.69
N LEU A 102 -9.51 -2.64 -0.94
CA LEU A 102 -9.34 -1.31 -0.39
C LEU A 102 -9.54 -0.27 -1.49
N VAL A 103 -10.03 0.90 -1.12
CA VAL A 103 -10.18 2.04 -2.00
C VAL A 103 -9.27 3.16 -1.51
N TRP A 104 -8.33 3.59 -2.35
CA TRP A 104 -7.59 4.82 -2.11
C TRP A 104 -8.33 5.97 -2.80
N HIS A 105 -9.04 6.77 -1.99
CA HIS A 105 -9.83 7.91 -2.43
C HIS A 105 -9.04 9.22 -2.32
N TYR A 106 -9.11 10.04 -3.36
CA TYR A 106 -8.47 11.36 -3.42
C TYR A 106 -9.42 12.40 -4.02
N ARG A 107 -9.37 13.64 -3.49
CA ARG A 107 -10.25 14.74 -3.89
C ARG A 107 -9.58 15.77 -4.78
N ASN A 108 -8.27 15.73 -4.88
CA ASN A 108 -7.46 16.78 -5.50
C ASN A 108 -7.08 16.52 -6.97
N LYS A 109 -7.77 15.61 -7.65
CA LYS A 109 -7.55 15.32 -9.06
C LYS A 109 -8.67 15.93 -9.90
N ALA A 110 -8.32 16.77 -10.89
CA ALA A 110 -9.26 17.30 -11.86
C ALA A 110 -9.73 16.20 -12.83
N ASN A 111 -11.00 16.27 -13.21
CA ASN A 111 -11.60 15.42 -14.23
C ASN A 111 -12.14 16.30 -15.34
N LEU A 112 -11.63 16.10 -16.57
CA LEU A 112 -11.90 16.95 -17.73
C LEU A 112 -12.85 16.29 -18.75
N GLY A 113 -13.38 15.10 -18.46
CA GLY A 113 -14.26 14.36 -19.34
C GLY A 113 -15.76 14.63 -19.08
N ASN A 114 -16.61 14.09 -19.94
CA ASN A 114 -18.07 14.22 -19.88
C ASN A 114 -18.74 13.03 -19.14
N ASP A 115 -17.98 12.26 -18.37
CA ASP A 115 -18.43 11.11 -17.61
C ASP A 115 -18.02 11.23 -16.15
N TRP A 116 -18.36 10.24 -15.33
CA TRP A 116 -17.97 10.18 -13.94
C TRP A 116 -16.48 10.36 -13.74
N GLY A 117 -16.10 11.39 -12.99
CA GLY A 117 -14.70 11.68 -12.71
C GLY A 117 -14.05 10.63 -11.81
N ARG A 118 -12.87 10.15 -12.19
CA ARG A 118 -12.11 9.20 -11.36
C ARG A 118 -11.54 9.90 -10.12
N SER A 119 -11.98 9.48 -8.97
CA SER A 119 -11.54 10.01 -7.66
C SER A 119 -10.88 8.96 -6.77
N HIS A 120 -10.62 7.75 -7.31
CA HIS A 120 -10.00 6.68 -6.53
C HIS A 120 -9.17 5.75 -7.41
N GLU A 121 -8.28 5.03 -6.73
CA GLU A 121 -7.66 3.79 -7.19
C GLU A 121 -8.01 2.66 -6.22
N SER A 122 -7.94 1.44 -6.69
CA SER A 122 -8.22 0.24 -5.89
C SER A 122 -6.93 -0.44 -5.47
N ILE A 123 -6.98 -1.15 -4.34
CA ILE A 123 -5.86 -1.93 -3.84
C ILE A 123 -6.39 -3.27 -3.36
N LEU A 124 -5.87 -4.36 -3.90
CA LEU A 124 -6.16 -5.70 -3.41
C LEU A 124 -5.19 -6.06 -2.29
N HIS A 125 -5.69 -6.37 -1.11
CA HIS A 125 -4.93 -6.91 0.00
C HIS A 125 -5.14 -8.43 0.08
N PHE A 126 -4.26 -9.18 -0.55
CA PHE A 126 -4.22 -10.63 -0.48
C PHE A 126 -3.48 -11.10 0.78
N ARG A 127 -4.00 -12.14 1.42
CA ARG A 127 -3.46 -12.73 2.66
C ARG A 127 -3.12 -14.19 2.40
N LYS A 128 -1.88 -14.58 2.68
CA LYS A 128 -1.41 -15.94 2.41
C LYS A 128 -2.11 -16.97 3.29
N SER A 129 -2.39 -16.62 4.56
CA SER A 129 -3.12 -17.47 5.51
C SER A 129 -4.22 -16.71 6.25
N LYS A 130 -4.93 -17.39 7.18
CA LYS A 130 -5.87 -16.74 8.10
C LYS A 130 -5.15 -15.95 9.19
N GLU A 131 -3.95 -16.36 9.54
CA GLU A 131 -3.09 -15.76 10.56
C GLU A 131 -2.08 -14.81 9.91
N PHE A 132 -2.55 -13.65 9.52
CA PHE A 132 -1.72 -12.61 8.89
C PHE A 132 -1.44 -11.46 9.85
N ILE A 133 -0.33 -10.75 9.63
CA ILE A 133 0.01 -9.57 10.42
C ILE A 133 -0.93 -8.42 10.05
N PHE A 134 -1.59 -7.87 11.08
CA PHE A 134 -2.34 -6.62 10.97
C PHE A 134 -2.25 -5.81 12.27
N ASN A 135 -1.31 -4.86 12.30
CA ASN A 135 -1.03 -3.99 13.44
C ASN A 135 -2.06 -2.85 13.47
N ILE A 136 -3.24 -3.14 13.98
CA ILE A 136 -4.39 -2.22 13.92
C ILE A 136 -4.08 -0.90 14.64
N ASP A 137 -3.33 -0.93 15.72
CA ASP A 137 -3.05 0.25 16.55
C ASP A 137 -2.11 1.24 15.88
N GLU A 138 -1.22 0.75 15.00
CA GLU A 138 -0.32 1.57 14.18
C GLU A 138 -1.05 2.42 13.11
N VAL A 139 -2.29 2.05 12.78
CA VAL A 139 -3.02 2.63 11.66
C VAL A 139 -4.43 3.13 12.03
N ARG A 140 -4.71 3.26 13.32
CA ARG A 140 -5.97 3.85 13.81
C ARG A 140 -6.16 5.26 13.25
N VAL A 141 -7.40 5.66 13.17
CA VAL A 141 -7.80 6.99 12.69
C VAL A 141 -8.57 7.75 13.78
N PRO A 142 -8.57 9.09 13.77
CA PRO A 142 -9.38 9.85 14.69
C PRO A 142 -10.87 9.49 14.63
N TYR A 143 -11.55 9.51 15.77
CA TYR A 143 -12.99 9.38 15.80
C TYR A 143 -13.67 10.60 15.15
N ASN A 144 -14.87 10.37 14.60
CA ASN A 144 -15.72 11.47 14.15
C ASN A 144 -16.27 12.26 15.34
N LEU A 145 -16.72 13.49 15.08
CA LEU A 145 -17.25 14.40 16.11
C LEU A 145 -18.41 13.80 16.90
N HIS A 146 -19.29 13.05 16.24
CA HIS A 146 -20.42 12.40 16.92
C HIS A 146 -19.97 11.37 17.96
N THR A 147 -18.94 10.58 17.65
CA THR A 147 -18.38 9.62 18.61
C THR A 147 -17.67 10.31 19.78
N LEU A 148 -16.97 11.42 19.51
CA LEU A 148 -16.33 12.21 20.56
C LEU A 148 -17.36 12.88 21.50
N LYS A 149 -18.50 13.32 20.94
CA LYS A 149 -19.58 13.95 21.72
C LYS A 149 -20.36 12.93 22.55
N TYR A 150 -20.53 11.71 22.06
CA TYR A 150 -21.27 10.64 22.70
C TYR A 150 -20.42 9.35 22.78
N PRO A 151 -19.42 9.33 23.66
CA PRO A 151 -18.41 8.27 23.66
C PRO A 151 -18.92 6.92 24.20
N ILE A 152 -19.87 6.95 25.13
CA ILE A 152 -20.40 5.75 25.79
C ILE A 152 -21.72 5.38 25.13
N ARG A 153 -21.85 4.12 24.67
CA ARG A 153 -23.05 3.64 23.97
C ARG A 153 -23.44 2.25 24.44
N PRO A 154 -24.65 2.10 25.05
CA PRO A 154 -25.20 0.79 25.25
C PRO A 154 -25.50 0.12 23.91
N GLN A 155 -25.10 -1.14 23.77
CA GLN A 155 -25.38 -1.97 22.62
C GLN A 155 -26.39 -3.04 23.03
N ALA A 156 -27.60 -2.97 22.47
CA ALA A 156 -28.65 -3.96 22.73
C ALA A 156 -28.27 -5.35 22.18
N GLU A 157 -28.86 -6.39 22.74
CA GLU A 157 -28.67 -7.79 22.31
C GLU A 157 -28.90 -7.98 20.80
N THR A 158 -29.89 -7.27 20.25
CA THR A 158 -30.27 -7.32 18.82
C THR A 158 -29.41 -6.42 17.92
N SER A 159 -28.45 -5.69 18.48
CA SER A 159 -27.58 -4.85 17.68
C SER A 159 -26.70 -5.67 16.73
N GLN A 160 -26.68 -5.29 15.45
CA GLN A 160 -25.73 -5.87 14.49
C GLN A 160 -24.25 -5.66 14.89
N TYR A 161 -23.99 -4.79 15.85
CA TYR A 161 -22.66 -4.52 16.41
C TYR A 161 -22.43 -5.28 17.73
N ASN A 162 -23.38 -6.12 18.14
CA ASN A 162 -23.19 -7.03 19.25
C ASN A 162 -22.02 -7.98 18.93
N ASN A 163 -21.15 -8.21 19.91
CA ASN A 163 -19.97 -9.08 19.76
C ASN A 163 -20.28 -10.57 19.63
N GLY A 164 -21.54 -10.93 19.36
CA GLY A 164 -22.01 -12.30 19.15
C GLY A 164 -22.34 -13.07 20.44
N ASN A 165 -22.22 -12.44 21.61
CA ASN A 165 -22.49 -13.09 22.90
C ASN A 165 -23.95 -12.98 23.36
N GLY A 166 -24.84 -12.33 22.57
CA GLY A 166 -26.27 -12.17 22.87
C GLY A 166 -26.57 -11.43 24.18
N LYS A 167 -25.62 -10.61 24.67
CA LYS A 167 -25.79 -9.82 25.91
C LYS A 167 -25.61 -8.34 25.62
N GLU A 168 -26.32 -7.52 26.35
CA GLU A 168 -26.06 -6.09 26.35
C GLU A 168 -24.64 -5.79 26.83
N TYR A 169 -23.96 -4.85 26.17
CA TYR A 169 -22.66 -4.36 26.61
C TYR A 169 -22.54 -2.87 26.37
N ILE A 170 -21.70 -2.22 27.17
CA ILE A 170 -21.38 -0.81 26.99
C ILE A 170 -20.16 -0.73 26.07
N TRP A 171 -20.36 -0.09 24.91
CA TRP A 171 -19.24 0.18 23.99
C TRP A 171 -18.54 1.47 24.42
N GLU A 172 -17.22 1.41 24.51
CA GLU A 172 -16.36 2.57 24.78
C GLU A 172 -15.34 2.73 23.64
N PRO A 173 -15.00 3.99 23.31
CA PRO A 173 -14.01 4.27 22.28
C PRO A 173 -12.61 3.83 22.73
N ASN A 174 -11.86 3.19 21.83
CA ASN A 174 -10.46 2.88 22.09
C ASN A 174 -9.65 4.20 22.17
N PRO A 175 -8.81 4.42 23.21
CA PRO A 175 -8.06 5.66 23.39
C PRO A 175 -7.10 5.98 22.24
N LEU A 176 -6.63 4.97 21.51
CA LEU A 176 -5.75 5.14 20.34
C LEU A 176 -6.50 5.53 19.06
N GLY A 177 -7.84 5.59 19.08
CA GLY A 177 -8.65 5.96 17.93
C GLY A 177 -9.49 4.85 17.34
N ALA A 178 -10.23 5.17 16.28
CA ALA A 178 -11.11 4.25 15.57
C ALA A 178 -10.32 3.26 14.71
N LYS A 179 -10.90 2.06 14.53
CA LYS A 179 -10.39 1.08 13.57
C LYS A 179 -10.39 1.69 12.15
N PRO A 180 -9.30 1.54 11.39
CA PRO A 180 -9.25 2.02 10.01
C PRO A 180 -10.29 1.31 9.14
N LYS A 181 -10.83 2.04 8.18
CA LYS A 181 -11.76 1.52 7.18
C LYS A 181 -11.00 1.13 5.91
N ASP A 182 -11.69 0.44 5.03
CA ASP A 182 -11.19 0.03 3.71
C ASP A 182 -11.22 1.14 2.66
N VAL A 183 -11.70 2.33 3.00
CA VAL A 183 -11.56 3.55 2.20
C VAL A 183 -10.51 4.43 2.84
N LEU A 184 -9.38 4.63 2.15
CA LEU A 184 -8.25 5.43 2.57
C LEU A 184 -8.34 6.81 1.90
N GLU A 185 -8.71 7.84 2.65
CA GLU A 185 -8.76 9.22 2.14
C GLU A 185 -7.37 9.87 2.24
N ILE A 186 -6.60 9.80 1.16
CA ILE A 186 -5.25 10.34 1.07
C ILE A 186 -5.13 11.09 -0.25
N PRO A 187 -4.71 12.38 -0.25
CA PRO A 187 -4.56 13.13 -1.49
C PRO A 187 -3.46 12.55 -2.39
N THR A 188 -3.59 12.75 -3.69
CA THR A 188 -2.48 12.53 -4.63
C THR A 188 -1.39 13.59 -4.40
N ILE A 189 -0.17 13.26 -4.81
CA ILE A 189 1.00 14.14 -4.65
C ILE A 189 0.83 15.37 -5.56
N SER A 190 0.88 16.56 -4.99
CA SER A 190 0.91 17.81 -5.75
C SER A 190 2.31 18.11 -6.31
N ASN A 191 2.39 18.94 -7.33
CA ASN A 191 3.69 19.32 -7.94
C ASN A 191 4.62 20.06 -6.97
N SER A 192 4.06 20.73 -5.95
CA SER A 192 4.82 21.43 -4.91
C SER A 192 5.10 20.57 -3.68
N SER A 193 4.76 19.29 -3.70
CA SER A 193 4.99 18.40 -2.55
C SER A 193 6.48 18.12 -2.37
N TRP A 194 6.95 18.12 -1.13
CA TRP A 194 8.32 17.78 -0.76
C TRP A 194 8.73 16.35 -1.16
N GLU A 195 7.77 15.44 -1.23
CA GLU A 195 8.01 14.03 -1.59
C GLU A 195 8.04 13.79 -3.11
N LYS A 196 7.68 14.82 -3.92
CA LYS A 196 7.57 14.71 -5.37
C LYS A 196 8.94 14.42 -6.01
N THR A 197 8.95 13.39 -6.85
CA THR A 197 10.08 13.07 -7.76
C THR A 197 9.66 13.31 -9.21
N SER A 198 10.55 13.13 -10.16
CA SER A 198 10.24 13.18 -11.59
C SER A 198 9.42 11.98 -12.11
N HIS A 199 9.21 10.95 -11.27
CA HIS A 199 8.35 9.82 -11.63
C HIS A 199 6.88 10.25 -11.78
N THR A 200 6.22 9.82 -12.86
CA THR A 200 4.90 10.34 -13.26
C THR A 200 3.73 9.83 -12.41
N THR A 201 3.84 8.63 -11.86
CA THR A 201 2.75 7.92 -11.13
C THR A 201 3.12 7.56 -9.71
N GLN A 202 3.90 8.41 -9.05
CA GLN A 202 4.38 8.18 -7.68
C GLN A 202 3.22 8.01 -6.69
N LYS A 203 3.30 6.97 -5.84
CA LYS A 203 2.38 6.77 -4.71
C LYS A 203 2.77 7.63 -3.52
N PRO A 204 1.79 8.23 -2.79
CA PRO A 204 2.07 9.05 -1.62
C PRO A 204 2.72 8.26 -0.47
N VAL A 205 3.63 8.91 0.23
CA VAL A 205 4.27 8.36 1.45
C VAL A 205 3.23 7.93 2.47
N GLU A 206 2.19 8.74 2.72
CA GLU A 206 1.12 8.43 3.69
C GLU A 206 0.42 7.11 3.36
N LEU A 207 0.17 6.81 2.07
CA LEU A 207 -0.46 5.57 1.64
C LEU A 207 0.41 4.36 1.94
N ILE A 208 1.66 4.43 1.50
CA ILE A 208 2.63 3.32 1.68
C ILE A 208 2.93 3.09 3.15
N LYS A 209 3.09 4.17 3.93
CA LYS A 209 3.29 4.09 5.38
C LYS A 209 2.16 3.32 6.07
N LYS A 210 0.88 3.63 5.77
CA LYS A 210 -0.24 2.89 6.35
C LYS A 210 -0.18 1.39 6.03
N ILE A 211 0.16 1.03 4.79
CA ILE A 211 0.28 -0.38 4.37
C ILE A 211 1.44 -1.06 5.08
N VAL A 212 2.61 -0.44 5.10
CA VAL A 212 3.83 -0.98 5.72
C VAL A 212 3.64 -1.19 7.22
N LEU A 213 3.13 -0.19 7.94
CA LEU A 213 2.92 -0.28 9.38
C LEU A 213 1.84 -1.29 9.74
N ALA A 214 0.74 -1.34 8.97
CA ALA A 214 -0.34 -2.30 9.20
C ALA A 214 0.12 -3.76 9.04
N SER A 215 1.03 -4.04 8.09
CA SER A 215 1.28 -5.43 7.64
C SER A 215 2.73 -5.89 7.82
N SER A 216 3.53 -5.15 8.58
CA SER A 216 4.90 -5.56 8.91
C SER A 216 5.35 -5.04 10.27
N ASN A 217 6.36 -5.70 10.86
CA ASN A 217 7.05 -5.27 12.07
C ASN A 217 8.45 -4.78 11.73
N GLU A 218 9.14 -4.16 12.69
CA GLU A 218 10.54 -3.79 12.53
C GLU A 218 11.41 -5.00 12.11
N ARG A 219 12.40 -4.75 11.28
CA ARG A 219 13.32 -5.74 10.68
C ARG A 219 12.65 -6.74 9.71
N HIS A 220 11.33 -6.70 9.54
CA HIS A 220 10.66 -7.50 8.52
C HIS A 220 11.15 -7.12 7.12
N LEU A 221 11.14 -8.09 6.20
CA LEU A 221 11.54 -7.92 4.81
C LEU A 221 10.33 -7.52 3.96
N ILE A 222 10.43 -6.34 3.35
CA ILE A 222 9.45 -5.81 2.40
C ILE A 222 10.02 -5.93 0.99
N VAL A 223 9.21 -6.39 0.06
CA VAL A 223 9.57 -6.50 -1.35
C VAL A 223 8.63 -5.64 -2.19
N ASP A 224 9.21 -4.88 -3.11
CA ASP A 224 8.47 -4.18 -4.15
C ASP A 224 9.14 -4.46 -5.51
N PRO A 225 8.51 -5.24 -6.39
CA PRO A 225 9.08 -5.59 -7.68
C PRO A 225 8.90 -4.51 -8.75
N PHE A 226 8.16 -3.42 -8.45
CA PHE A 226 7.85 -2.31 -9.36
C PHE A 226 8.25 -0.98 -8.73
N GLY A 227 9.56 -0.76 -8.57
CA GLY A 227 10.12 0.31 -7.73
C GLY A 227 9.64 1.72 -8.02
N GLY A 228 9.48 2.08 -9.28
CA GLY A 228 9.02 3.39 -9.73
C GLY A 228 9.83 4.53 -9.11
N SER A 229 9.21 5.26 -8.17
CA SER A 229 9.85 6.36 -7.43
C SER A 229 10.54 5.93 -6.13
N GLY A 230 10.48 4.65 -5.74
CA GLY A 230 11.09 4.11 -4.51
C GLY A 230 10.38 4.49 -3.21
N THR A 231 9.11 4.88 -3.26
CA THR A 231 8.37 5.27 -2.04
C THR A 231 8.31 4.12 -1.03
N THR A 232 8.09 2.89 -1.50
CA THR A 232 8.03 1.70 -0.64
C THR A 232 9.34 1.49 0.11
N TYR A 233 10.48 1.61 -0.57
CA TYR A 233 11.79 1.41 0.03
C TYR A 233 12.14 2.53 1.02
N ALA A 234 11.80 3.78 0.68
CA ALA A 234 12.04 4.92 1.56
C ALA A 234 11.22 4.82 2.85
N VAL A 235 9.96 4.39 2.77
CA VAL A 235 9.12 4.12 3.94
C VAL A 235 9.66 2.93 4.74
N ALA A 236 10.02 1.83 4.10
CA ALA A 236 10.59 0.67 4.77
C ALA A 236 11.85 1.06 5.57
N GLN A 237 12.77 1.81 4.94
CA GLN A 237 13.98 2.31 5.59
C GLN A 237 13.68 3.25 6.77
N ALA A 238 12.75 4.19 6.59
CA ALA A 238 12.37 5.17 7.61
C ALA A 238 11.78 4.53 8.88
N PHE A 239 11.16 3.37 8.73
CA PHE A 239 10.52 2.62 9.82
C PHE A 239 11.26 1.33 10.21
N ASN A 240 12.55 1.25 10.01
CA ASN A 240 13.42 0.12 10.41
C ASN A 240 13.01 -1.24 9.81
N ARG A 241 12.45 -1.26 8.61
CA ARG A 241 12.21 -2.48 7.85
C ARG A 241 13.37 -2.72 6.88
N LYS A 242 13.65 -3.98 6.58
CA LYS A 242 14.51 -4.36 5.46
C LYS A 242 13.71 -4.33 4.18
N TRP A 243 14.39 -4.10 3.05
CA TRP A 243 13.72 -4.06 1.76
C TRP A 243 14.56 -4.67 0.64
N LEU A 244 13.88 -5.27 -0.33
CA LEU A 244 14.44 -5.67 -1.62
C LEU A 244 13.53 -5.12 -2.70
N GLY A 245 14.12 -4.63 -3.78
CA GLY A 245 13.35 -4.07 -4.87
C GLY A 245 13.97 -4.25 -6.24
N SER A 246 13.11 -4.19 -7.25
CA SER A 246 13.51 -4.09 -8.65
C SER A 246 12.86 -2.93 -9.36
N GLU A 247 13.54 -2.43 -10.38
CA GLU A 247 13.04 -1.43 -11.29
C GLU A 247 13.70 -1.68 -12.67
N ASN A 248 12.90 -1.72 -13.71
CA ASN A 248 13.38 -2.04 -15.05
C ASN A 248 14.07 -0.84 -15.72
N SER A 249 13.63 0.39 -15.43
CA SER A 249 14.23 1.61 -15.92
C SER A 249 15.47 2.00 -15.11
N LYS A 250 16.61 2.09 -15.77
CA LYS A 250 17.86 2.57 -15.15
C LYS A 250 17.74 4.01 -14.66
N GLU A 251 16.96 4.84 -15.35
CA GLU A 251 16.68 6.22 -14.94
C GLU A 251 15.91 6.26 -13.62
N TYR A 252 14.86 5.44 -13.49
CA TYR A 252 14.11 5.35 -12.24
C TYR A 252 14.93 4.71 -11.12
N CYS A 253 15.80 3.76 -11.41
CA CYS A 253 16.77 3.26 -10.44
C CYS A 253 17.66 4.38 -9.87
N GLN A 254 18.06 5.35 -10.70
CA GLN A 254 18.85 6.49 -10.23
C GLN A 254 18.03 7.43 -9.32
N ILE A 255 16.77 7.70 -9.65
CA ILE A 255 15.85 8.46 -8.79
C ILE A 255 15.67 7.77 -7.43
N ILE A 256 15.48 6.46 -7.43
CA ILE A 256 15.37 5.66 -6.20
C ILE A 256 16.65 5.78 -5.35
N LYS A 257 17.83 5.62 -5.98
CA LYS A 257 19.11 5.73 -5.29
C LYS A 257 19.29 7.11 -4.63
N GLU A 258 19.01 8.19 -5.35
CA GLU A 258 19.09 9.57 -4.84
C GLU A 258 18.16 9.77 -3.65
N ARG A 259 16.91 9.32 -3.76
CA ARG A 259 15.93 9.39 -2.68
C ARG A 259 16.36 8.65 -1.42
N LEU A 260 16.88 7.43 -1.57
CA LEU A 260 17.29 6.59 -0.44
C LEU A 260 18.61 7.02 0.21
N SER A 261 19.46 7.73 -0.54
CA SER A 261 20.71 8.32 -0.04
C SER A 261 20.50 9.66 0.68
N ASN A 262 19.30 10.26 0.57
CA ASN A 262 18.98 11.55 1.19
C ASN A 262 18.44 11.32 2.62
N SER A 263 19.28 11.54 3.62
CA SER A 263 18.93 11.37 5.03
C SER A 263 17.83 12.30 5.52
N GLU A 264 17.70 13.51 4.93
CA GLU A 264 16.64 14.45 5.29
C GLU A 264 15.26 13.91 4.86
N ILE A 265 15.16 13.33 3.64
CA ILE A 265 13.93 12.70 3.17
C ILE A 265 13.53 11.55 4.10
N ILE A 266 14.47 10.66 4.43
CA ILE A 266 14.21 9.52 5.31
C ILE A 266 13.78 9.97 6.70
N SER A 267 14.46 10.95 7.29
CA SER A 267 14.12 11.51 8.61
C SER A 267 12.75 12.19 8.59
N ARG A 268 12.42 12.89 7.50
CA ARG A 268 11.11 13.54 7.33
C ARG A 268 9.98 12.51 7.25
N ILE A 269 10.17 11.41 6.51
CA ILE A 269 9.21 10.29 6.47
C ILE A 269 9.02 9.69 7.88
N ALA A 270 10.12 9.44 8.59
CA ALA A 270 10.08 8.86 9.95
C ALA A 270 9.37 9.76 10.96
N SER A 271 9.51 11.10 10.85
CA SER A 271 8.91 12.06 11.78
C SER A 271 7.38 12.09 11.73
N GLY A 272 6.76 11.79 10.60
CA GLY A 272 5.31 11.84 10.38
C GLY A 272 4.68 13.25 10.52
N LYS A 273 5.48 14.32 10.63
CA LYS A 273 5.00 15.71 10.86
C LYS A 273 4.02 16.17 9.79
N ASP A 274 4.35 15.91 8.52
CA ASP A 274 3.52 16.35 7.40
C ASP A 274 2.14 15.71 7.41
N GLU A 275 2.03 14.47 7.86
CA GLU A 275 0.77 13.73 7.94
C GLU A 275 -0.13 14.24 9.08
N VAL A 276 0.48 14.58 10.22
CA VAL A 276 -0.23 15.18 11.36
C VAL A 276 -0.81 16.53 10.95
N GLU A 277 -0.02 17.38 10.31
CA GLU A 277 -0.49 18.67 9.80
C GLU A 277 -1.60 18.52 8.74
N ALA A 278 -1.45 17.57 7.80
CA ALA A 278 -2.46 17.29 6.79
C ALA A 278 -3.75 16.75 7.41
N ALA A 279 -3.67 15.91 8.43
CA ALA A 279 -4.84 15.42 9.16
C ALA A 279 -5.56 16.55 9.90
N GLN A 280 -4.83 17.45 10.57
CA GLN A 280 -5.39 18.63 11.25
C GLN A 280 -6.08 19.58 10.26
N ARG A 281 -5.49 19.86 9.09
CA ARG A 281 -6.11 20.66 8.02
C ARG A 281 -7.40 20.01 7.51
N ARG A 282 -7.40 18.70 7.27
CA ARG A 282 -8.60 17.94 6.86
C ARG A 282 -9.72 18.00 7.90
N GLN A 283 -9.39 17.95 9.17
CA GLN A 283 -10.37 18.06 10.26
C GLN A 283 -11.00 19.45 10.33
N LYS A 284 -10.20 20.53 10.17
CA LYS A 284 -10.70 21.92 10.14
C LYS A 284 -11.63 22.20 8.94
N LEU A 285 -11.44 21.51 7.81
CA LEU A 285 -12.31 21.67 6.63
C LEU A 285 -13.63 20.90 6.72
N ARG A 286 -13.79 20.04 7.73
CA ARG A 286 -15.01 19.25 7.99
C ARG A 286 -15.85 19.79 9.16
N SER A 287 -15.31 20.72 9.94
CA SER A 287 -15.99 21.48 10.99
C SER A 287 -16.63 22.74 10.41
#